data_35e3e42bbbc2800093affc6e634e0949
#
_entry.id   35e3e42bbbc2800093affc6e634e0949
#
_cell.length_a   1.000
_cell.length_b   1.000
_cell.length_c   1.000
_cell.angle_alpha   90.00
_cell.angle_beta   90.00
_cell.angle_gamma   90.00
#
_symmetry.space_group_name_H-M   'P 1'
#
loop_
_entity.id
_entity.type
_entity.pdbx_description
1 polymer ?
#
loop_
_entity_poly.entity_id
_entity_poly.type
_entity_poly.pdbx_seq_one_letter_code
_entity_poly.pdbx_strand_id
1 'polypeptide(L)'
;MRNPNNLFLTALAIFDSCLLVTAFFIYGMEYIIEYTQAFDLYVAWLTYLRFAFALSHISQMGSVYTTVSVTVERYMAVCYPKSSKKYCTSRGSALSVLCVTCFSIIFNSTKFFELEAIEDWDLKSDYSFGAIDEPSLLIELRENITQ
;
A
#
# COMPACT_ATOMS: atom_id res chain seq x y z
N MET A 1 -31.91 0.22 15.81
CA MET A 1 -31.13 -1.01 16.08
C MET A 1 -30.04 -1.13 15.03
N ARG A 2 -28.78 -1.06 15.45
CA ARG A 2 -27.63 -1.21 14.55
C ARG A 2 -27.42 -2.71 14.30
N ASN A 3 -27.82 -3.19 13.14
CA ASN A 3 -27.58 -4.60 12.77
C ASN A 3 -26.08 -4.82 12.56
N PRO A 4 -25.48 -5.89 13.12
CA PRO A 4 -24.07 -6.20 12.97
C PRO A 4 -23.66 -6.32 11.48
N ASN A 5 -24.52 -6.87 10.64
CA ASN A 5 -24.28 -7.00 9.20
C ASN A 5 -24.07 -5.66 8.49
N ASN A 6 -24.78 -4.60 8.88
CA ASN A 6 -24.62 -3.29 8.28
C ASN A 6 -23.26 -2.66 8.59
N LEU A 7 -22.68 -3.00 9.73
CA LEU A 7 -21.38 -2.47 10.14
C LEU A 7 -20.24 -3.02 9.28
N PHE A 8 -20.25 -4.33 9.00
CA PHE A 8 -19.29 -4.95 8.10
C PHE A 8 -19.41 -4.44 6.65
N LEU A 9 -20.66 -4.30 6.16
CA LEU A 9 -20.88 -3.75 4.82
C LEU A 9 -20.42 -2.31 4.71
N THR A 10 -20.63 -1.50 5.74
CA THR A 10 -20.13 -0.12 5.78
C THR A 10 -18.59 -0.09 5.82
N ALA A 11 -17.95 -0.94 6.61
CA ALA A 11 -16.50 -1.04 6.68
C ALA A 11 -15.91 -1.47 5.32
N LEU A 12 -16.52 -2.46 4.68
CA LEU A 12 -16.14 -2.92 3.34
C LEU A 12 -16.24 -1.79 2.32
N ALA A 13 -17.37 -1.06 2.30
CA ALA A 13 -17.58 0.06 1.40
C ALA A 13 -16.54 1.18 1.62
N ILE A 14 -16.13 1.45 2.85
CA ILE A 14 -15.08 2.42 3.17
C ILE A 14 -13.73 1.96 2.61
N PHE A 15 -13.32 0.70 2.84
CA PHE A 15 -12.07 0.17 2.32
C PHE A 15 -12.03 0.18 0.79
N ASP A 16 -13.10 -0.24 0.13
CA ASP A 16 -13.21 -0.25 -1.33
C ASP A 16 -13.19 1.18 -1.90
N SER A 17 -13.87 2.14 -1.24
CA SER A 17 -13.84 3.55 -1.64
C SER A 17 -12.43 4.14 -1.48
N CYS A 18 -11.74 3.86 -0.39
CA CYS A 18 -10.35 4.28 -0.18
C CYS A 18 -9.43 3.72 -1.28
N LEU A 19 -9.61 2.46 -1.64
CA LEU A 19 -8.83 1.80 -2.68
C LEU A 19 -9.06 2.45 -4.05
N LEU A 20 -10.31 2.73 -4.41
CA LEU A 20 -10.65 3.39 -5.67
C LEU A 20 -10.10 4.82 -5.74
N VAL A 21 -10.25 5.59 -4.68
CA VAL A 21 -9.71 6.96 -4.59
C VAL A 21 -8.19 6.95 -4.71
N THR A 22 -7.51 6.05 -4.01
CA THR A 22 -6.05 5.92 -4.07
C THR A 22 -5.60 5.52 -5.48
N ALA A 23 -6.26 4.55 -6.10
CA ALA A 23 -5.96 4.13 -7.47
C ALA A 23 -6.17 5.27 -8.48
N PHE A 24 -7.26 6.03 -8.34
CA PHE A 24 -7.52 7.19 -9.19
C PHE A 24 -6.41 8.24 -9.09
N PHE A 25 -5.93 8.53 -7.88
CA PHE A 25 -4.82 9.47 -7.69
C PHE A 25 -3.50 8.93 -8.25
N ILE A 26 -3.19 7.64 -8.08
CA ILE A 26 -1.97 7.04 -8.61
C ILE A 26 -1.94 7.17 -10.13
N TYR A 27 -2.93 6.65 -10.81
CA TYR A 27 -2.97 6.65 -12.28
C TYR A 27 -3.20 8.04 -12.87
N GLY A 28 -4.02 8.87 -12.24
CA GLY A 28 -4.30 10.23 -12.70
C GLY A 28 -3.09 11.14 -12.64
N MET A 29 -2.32 11.07 -11.55
CA MET A 29 -1.11 11.87 -11.41
C MET A 29 0.02 11.42 -12.32
N GLU A 30 0.18 10.12 -12.55
CA GLU A 30 1.14 9.57 -13.50
C GLU A 30 0.92 10.17 -14.89
N TYR A 31 -0.33 10.21 -15.35
CA TYR A 31 -0.69 10.82 -16.64
C TYR A 31 -0.40 12.33 -16.71
N ILE A 32 -0.67 13.07 -15.63
CA ILE A 32 -0.42 14.51 -15.56
C ILE A 32 1.08 14.81 -15.61
N ILE A 33 1.90 14.01 -14.94
CA ILE A 33 3.35 14.16 -14.91
C ILE A 33 3.95 13.91 -16.29
N GLU A 34 3.51 12.86 -16.96
CA GLU A 34 3.95 12.54 -18.32
C GLU A 34 3.63 13.67 -19.30
N TYR A 35 2.46 14.30 -19.15
CA TYR A 35 2.05 15.43 -20.00
C TYR A 35 2.80 16.73 -19.67
N THR A 36 3.07 16.99 -18.40
CA THR A 36 3.65 18.28 -17.94
C THR A 36 5.17 18.30 -18.00
N GLN A 37 5.85 17.15 -17.91
CA GLN A 37 7.32 16.99 -17.90
C GLN A 37 8.04 17.89 -16.87
N ALA A 38 7.38 18.26 -15.79
CA ALA A 38 7.93 19.10 -14.74
C ALA A 38 8.71 18.25 -13.71
N PHE A 39 10.02 18.47 -13.62
CA PHE A 39 10.90 17.73 -12.73
C PHE A 39 10.50 17.85 -11.24
N ASP A 40 10.16 19.05 -10.80
CA ASP A 40 9.74 19.30 -9.41
C ASP A 40 8.46 18.53 -9.05
N LEU A 41 7.53 18.43 -9.99
CA LEU A 41 6.29 17.66 -9.83
C LEU A 41 6.58 16.17 -9.76
N TYR A 42 7.55 15.68 -10.52
CA TYR A 42 7.97 14.27 -10.50
C TYR A 42 8.56 13.86 -9.15
N VAL A 43 9.42 14.68 -8.55
CA VAL A 43 10.00 14.41 -7.23
C VAL A 43 8.92 14.38 -6.13
N ALA A 44 8.01 15.36 -6.14
CA ALA A 44 6.88 15.37 -5.22
C ALA A 44 5.97 14.14 -5.38
N TRP A 45 5.77 13.71 -6.62
CA TRP A 45 5.02 12.51 -6.97
C TRP A 45 5.63 11.23 -6.41
N LEU A 46 6.94 11.03 -6.53
CA LEU A 46 7.62 9.85 -5.99
C LEU A 46 7.41 9.71 -4.48
N THR A 47 7.50 10.82 -3.75
CA THR A 47 7.24 10.84 -2.31
C THR A 47 5.78 10.48 -2.00
N TYR A 48 4.84 11.05 -2.75
CA TYR A 48 3.41 10.77 -2.60
C TYR A 48 3.07 9.31 -2.97
N LEU A 49 3.67 8.79 -4.02
CA LEU A 49 3.45 7.44 -4.53
C LEU A 49 3.71 6.38 -3.45
N ARG A 50 4.76 6.55 -2.66
CA ARG A 50 5.10 5.68 -1.54
C ARG A 50 3.95 5.56 -0.53
N PHE A 51 3.39 6.71 -0.10
CA PHE A 51 2.24 6.73 0.81
C PHE A 51 0.97 6.16 0.17
N ALA A 52 0.74 6.46 -1.09
CA ALA A 52 -0.41 5.98 -1.83
C ALA A 52 -0.39 4.45 -1.99
N PHE A 53 0.77 3.86 -2.28
CA PHE A 53 0.93 2.40 -2.32
C PHE A 53 0.69 1.75 -0.96
N ALA A 54 1.25 2.29 0.11
CA ALA A 54 1.03 1.77 1.45
C ALA A 54 -0.46 1.80 1.82
N LEU A 55 -1.15 2.92 1.55
CA LEU A 55 -2.58 3.07 1.80
C LEU A 55 -3.43 2.11 0.94
N SER A 56 -3.06 1.91 -0.31
CA SER A 56 -3.72 0.95 -1.21
C SER A 56 -3.62 -0.48 -0.67
N HIS A 57 -2.45 -0.91 -0.24
CA HIS A 57 -2.25 -2.24 0.33
C HIS A 57 -3.01 -2.44 1.65
N ILE A 58 -3.04 -1.43 2.53
CA ILE A 58 -3.82 -1.46 3.76
C ILE A 58 -5.31 -1.61 3.45
N SER A 59 -5.82 -0.84 2.52
CA SER A 59 -7.23 -0.88 2.09
C SER A 59 -7.59 -2.22 1.46
N GLN A 60 -6.73 -2.76 0.62
CA GLN A 60 -6.92 -4.06 -0.03
C GLN A 60 -6.96 -5.20 0.99
N MET A 61 -6.01 -5.25 1.92
CA MET A 61 -6.02 -6.23 3.01
C MET A 61 -7.26 -6.07 3.90
N GLY A 62 -7.60 -4.84 4.26
CA GLY A 62 -8.80 -4.54 5.05
C GLY A 62 -10.07 -5.05 4.39
N SER A 63 -10.26 -4.83 3.09
CA SER A 63 -11.39 -5.32 2.30
C SER A 63 -11.45 -6.85 2.33
N VAL A 64 -10.35 -7.54 2.01
CA VAL A 64 -10.30 -9.01 1.99
C VAL A 64 -10.63 -9.61 3.35
N TYR A 65 -9.99 -9.15 4.41
CA TYR A 65 -10.24 -9.68 5.76
C TYR A 65 -11.64 -9.35 6.28
N THR A 66 -12.19 -8.20 5.92
CA THR A 66 -13.57 -7.85 6.26
C THR A 66 -14.55 -8.80 5.56
N THR A 67 -14.33 -9.14 4.30
CA THR A 67 -15.13 -10.12 3.55
C THR A 67 -15.07 -11.50 4.20
N VAL A 68 -13.88 -11.95 4.59
CA VAL A 68 -13.72 -13.22 5.34
C VAL A 68 -14.49 -13.18 6.67
N SER A 69 -14.40 -12.07 7.41
CA SER A 69 -15.09 -11.88 8.68
C SER A 69 -16.61 -11.98 8.52
N VAL A 70 -17.18 -11.36 7.49
CA VAL A 70 -18.61 -11.46 7.15
C VAL A 70 -19.00 -12.91 6.87
N THR A 71 -18.19 -13.63 6.12
CA THR A 71 -18.44 -15.03 5.77
C THR A 71 -18.43 -15.92 7.01
N VAL A 72 -17.46 -15.73 7.89
CA VAL A 72 -17.35 -16.45 9.17
C VAL A 72 -18.56 -16.15 10.08
N GLU A 73 -18.98 -14.88 10.16
CA GLU A 73 -20.16 -14.49 10.95
C GLU A 73 -21.43 -15.19 10.45
N ARG A 74 -21.63 -15.22 9.13
CA ARG A 74 -22.77 -15.93 8.53
C ARG A 74 -22.70 -17.43 8.77
N TYR A 75 -21.54 -18.02 8.63
CA TYR A 75 -21.31 -19.43 8.93
C TYR A 75 -21.65 -19.77 10.39
N MET A 76 -21.18 -18.96 11.34
CA MET A 76 -21.48 -19.13 12.75
C MET A 76 -22.98 -18.97 13.06
N ALA A 77 -23.67 -18.06 12.39
CA ALA A 77 -25.10 -17.84 12.56
C ALA A 77 -25.92 -19.04 12.13
N VAL A 78 -25.47 -19.76 11.09
CA VAL A 78 -26.18 -20.96 10.57
C VAL A 78 -25.82 -22.22 11.36
N CYS A 79 -24.52 -22.45 11.59
CA CYS A 79 -24.07 -23.72 12.21
C CYS A 79 -24.15 -23.72 13.75
N TYR A 80 -23.97 -22.54 14.37
CA TYR A 80 -23.91 -22.43 15.84
C TYR A 80 -24.78 -21.29 16.38
N PRO A 81 -26.13 -21.42 16.29
CA PRO A 81 -27.07 -20.33 16.65
C PRO A 81 -26.98 -19.89 18.12
N LYS A 82 -26.61 -20.80 19.04
CA LYS A 82 -26.42 -20.46 20.46
C LYS A 82 -25.18 -19.62 20.71
N SER A 83 -24.09 -19.95 20.05
CA SER A 83 -22.81 -19.19 20.14
C SER A 83 -22.89 -17.87 19.37
N SER A 84 -23.55 -17.84 18.22
CA SER A 84 -23.75 -16.66 17.39
C SER A 84 -24.40 -15.52 18.18
N LYS A 85 -25.41 -15.78 19.01
CA LYS A 85 -26.03 -14.74 19.86
C LYS A 85 -25.06 -14.07 20.83
N LYS A 86 -23.99 -14.76 21.22
CA LYS A 86 -22.98 -14.25 22.14
C LYS A 86 -21.87 -13.46 21.41
N TYR A 87 -21.42 -13.94 20.27
CA TYR A 87 -20.27 -13.39 19.54
C TYR A 87 -20.67 -12.43 18.40
N CYS A 88 -21.77 -12.72 17.68
CA CYS A 88 -22.27 -11.86 16.60
C CYS A 88 -23.11 -10.70 17.13
N THR A 89 -22.56 -9.98 18.08
CA THR A 89 -23.15 -8.75 18.63
C THR A 89 -22.56 -7.55 17.90
N SER A 90 -23.28 -6.43 17.80
CA SER A 90 -22.79 -5.20 17.17
C SER A 90 -21.43 -4.73 17.73
N ARG A 91 -21.13 -5.00 18.99
CA ARG A 91 -19.82 -4.74 19.61
C ARG A 91 -18.75 -5.74 19.14
N GLY A 92 -19.10 -7.01 19.00
CA GLY A 92 -18.20 -8.05 18.51
C GLY A 92 -17.78 -7.80 17.06
N SER A 93 -18.74 -7.42 16.21
CA SER A 93 -18.48 -7.06 14.82
C SER A 93 -17.60 -5.81 14.70
N ALA A 94 -17.84 -4.78 15.53
CA ALA A 94 -17.00 -3.59 15.57
C ALA A 94 -15.57 -3.91 16.01
N LEU A 95 -15.42 -4.79 17.02
CA LEU A 95 -14.11 -5.23 17.48
C LEU A 95 -13.37 -6.03 16.41
N SER A 96 -14.07 -6.90 15.68
CA SER A 96 -13.47 -7.64 14.56
C SER A 96 -12.96 -6.72 13.46
N VAL A 97 -13.73 -5.73 13.05
CA VAL A 97 -13.29 -4.72 12.06
C VAL A 97 -12.08 -3.94 12.57
N LEU A 98 -12.08 -3.55 13.85
CA LEU A 98 -10.95 -2.84 14.45
C LEU A 98 -9.68 -3.72 14.45
N CYS A 99 -9.78 -4.99 14.85
CA CYS A 99 -8.67 -5.94 14.84
C CYS A 99 -8.13 -6.15 13.43
N VAL A 100 -8.99 -6.31 12.43
CA VAL A 100 -8.61 -6.42 11.02
C VAL A 100 -7.85 -5.18 10.56
N THR A 101 -8.36 -4.00 10.89
CA THR A 101 -7.72 -2.73 10.52
C THR A 101 -6.34 -2.58 11.16
N CYS A 102 -6.22 -2.84 12.47
CA CYS A 102 -4.94 -2.81 13.18
C CYS A 102 -3.95 -3.81 12.60
N PHE A 103 -4.39 -5.03 12.34
CA PHE A 103 -3.56 -6.08 11.74
C PHE A 103 -3.06 -5.68 10.35
N SER A 104 -3.94 -5.12 9.51
CA SER A 104 -3.59 -4.63 8.18
C SER A 104 -2.54 -3.51 8.24
N ILE A 105 -2.66 -2.59 9.18
CA ILE A 105 -1.70 -1.50 9.37
C ILE A 105 -0.34 -2.03 9.83
N ILE A 106 -0.32 -2.90 10.85
CA ILE A 106 0.92 -3.47 11.40
C ILE A 106 1.65 -4.29 10.33
N PHE A 107 0.93 -5.13 9.61
CA PHE A 107 1.51 -5.98 8.57
C PHE A 107 2.08 -5.16 7.40
N ASN A 108 1.37 -4.12 6.99
CA ASN A 108 1.83 -3.25 5.91
C ASN A 108 2.89 -2.23 6.36
N SER A 109 3.02 -1.95 7.65
CA SER A 109 4.11 -1.14 8.17
C SER A 109 5.48 -1.75 7.84
N THR A 110 5.59 -3.08 7.88
CA THR A 110 6.82 -3.79 7.49
C THR A 110 7.17 -3.57 6.01
N LYS A 111 6.16 -3.52 5.15
CA LYS A 111 6.33 -3.24 3.71
C LYS A 111 6.85 -1.82 3.44
N PHE A 112 6.47 -0.87 4.27
CA PHE A 112 6.96 0.50 4.16
C PHE A 112 8.48 0.59 4.37
N PHE A 113 9.01 -0.11 5.37
CA PHE A 113 10.45 -0.20 5.63
C PHE A 113 11.20 -0.96 4.54
N GLU A 114 10.58 -1.99 3.95
CA GLU A 114 11.17 -2.76 2.86
C GLU A 114 11.36 -1.90 1.60
N LEU A 115 10.38 -1.08 1.26
CA LEU A 115 10.46 -0.15 0.13
C LEU A 115 11.55 0.91 0.32
N GLU A 116 11.75 1.40 1.54
CA GLU A 116 12.78 2.36 1.86
C GLU A 116 14.19 1.75 1.69
N ALA A 117 14.36 0.49 2.08
CA ALA A 117 15.63 -0.23 1.92
C ALA A 117 15.99 -0.50 0.46
N ILE A 118 15.01 -0.80 -0.40
CA ILE A 118 15.24 -1.06 -1.83
C ILE A 118 15.68 0.24 -2.54
N GLU A 119 15.06 1.38 -2.23
CA GLU A 119 15.41 2.67 -2.82
C GLU A 119 16.84 3.10 -2.44
N ASP A 120 17.27 2.85 -1.20
CA ASP A 120 18.65 3.10 -0.76
C ASP A 120 19.66 2.20 -1.52
N TRP A 121 19.29 0.97 -1.84
CA TRP A 121 20.12 0.05 -2.60
C TRP A 121 20.26 0.47 -4.06
N ASP A 122 19.18 0.90 -4.70
CA ASP A 122 19.18 1.35 -6.10
C ASP A 122 20.00 2.65 -6.26
N LEU A 123 19.82 3.62 -5.37
CA LEU A 123 20.65 4.82 -5.34
C LEU A 123 22.13 4.51 -5.14
N LYS A 124 22.45 3.60 -4.23
CA LYS A 124 23.84 3.22 -3.94
C LYS A 124 24.49 2.44 -5.09
N SER A 125 23.70 1.64 -5.80
CA SER A 125 24.12 0.92 -7.00
C SER A 125 24.44 1.88 -8.15
N ASP A 126 23.60 2.88 -8.38
CA ASP A 126 23.80 3.89 -9.43
C ASP A 126 25.03 4.76 -9.15
N TYR A 127 25.23 5.19 -7.90
CA TYR A 127 26.46 5.92 -7.50
C TYR A 127 27.72 5.07 -7.64
N SER A 128 27.63 3.76 -7.34
CA SER A 128 28.77 2.85 -7.49
C SER A 128 29.12 2.60 -8.96
N PHE A 129 28.13 2.51 -9.83
CA PHE A 129 28.31 2.30 -11.26
C PHE A 129 28.85 3.56 -11.95
N GLY A 130 28.33 4.74 -11.61
CA GLY A 130 28.82 6.02 -12.12
C GLY A 130 30.24 6.37 -11.66
N ALA A 131 30.65 5.90 -10.47
CA ALA A 131 32.01 6.10 -9.96
C ALA A 131 33.07 5.20 -10.60
N ILE A 132 32.67 4.11 -11.24
CA ILE A 132 33.60 3.18 -11.92
C ILE A 132 33.87 3.62 -13.37
N ASP A 133 32.91 4.28 -14.02
CA ASP A 133 33.02 4.61 -15.45
C ASP A 133 33.78 5.91 -15.76
N GLU A 134 33.80 6.89 -14.84
CA GLU A 134 34.49 8.16 -15.08
C GLU A 134 36.03 8.08 -15.08
N PRO A 135 36.68 7.35 -14.16
CA PRO A 135 38.14 7.31 -14.15
C PRO A 135 38.74 6.51 -15.33
N SER A 136 38.09 5.46 -15.77
CA SER A 136 38.57 4.59 -16.84
C SER A 136 38.50 5.28 -18.22
N LEU A 137 37.41 5.98 -18.49
CA LEU A 137 37.24 6.77 -19.72
C LEU A 137 38.22 7.94 -19.81
N LEU A 138 38.53 8.61 -18.72
CA LEU A 138 39.48 9.69 -18.68
C LEU A 138 40.93 9.22 -18.89
N ILE A 139 41.27 8.03 -18.42
CA ILE A 139 42.56 7.39 -18.62
C ILE A 139 42.72 6.99 -20.08
N GLU A 140 41.72 6.39 -20.69
CA GLU A 140 41.74 5.96 -22.10
C GLU A 140 41.78 7.13 -23.07
N LEU A 141 41.08 8.23 -22.79
CA LEU A 141 41.16 9.47 -23.54
C LEU A 141 42.52 10.16 -23.41
N ARG A 142 43.16 10.06 -22.25
CA ARG A 142 44.48 10.62 -22.00
C ARG A 142 45.59 9.89 -22.77
N GLU A 143 45.51 8.58 -22.87
CA GLU A 143 46.43 7.75 -23.63
C GLU A 143 46.32 8.01 -25.14
N ASN A 144 45.10 8.20 -25.65
CA ASN A 144 44.86 8.51 -27.06
C ASN A 144 45.30 9.92 -27.49
N ILE A 145 45.46 10.86 -26.56
CA ILE A 145 45.94 12.25 -26.86
C ILE A 145 47.47 12.34 -26.86
N THR A 146 48.17 11.37 -26.25
CA THR A 146 49.62 11.36 -26.12
C THR A 146 50.34 10.53 -27.18
N GLN A 147 49.60 9.93 -28.11
CA GLN A 147 50.14 9.31 -29.35
C GLN A 147 49.94 10.25 -30.56
#